data_ada4512ce7e2bfd91a786df61477ff2f
#
_entry.id   ada4512ce7e2bfd91a786df61477ff2f
#
_cell.length_a   1.000
_cell.length_b   1.000
_cell.length_c   1.000
_cell.angle_alpha   90.00
_cell.angle_beta   90.00
_cell.angle_gamma   90.00
#
_symmetry.space_group_name_H-M   'P 1'
#
loop_
_entity.id
_entity.type
_entity.pdbx_description
1 polymer ?
#
loop_
_entity_poly.entity_id
_entity_poly.type
_entity_poly.pdbx_seq_one_letter_code
_entity_poly.pdbx_strand_id
1 'polypeptide(L)'
;MKTNVGRPKRTGQVGGLIQKEISDLLLRKVKDPRLEMVTITGVEVSPDLKLARVFFSRLGNPEEIGNTLQGLKKASGFIRRELGARLHLRYVPEVEFFHDPSFEYGDRIEGLLRGLQKDQEE
;
A
#
# COMPACT_ATOMS: atom_id res chain seq x y z
N MET A 1 -1.27 -23.28 -16.09
CA MET A 1 -1.24 -22.64 -15.45
C MET A 1 -1.22 -22.61 -14.68
N LYS A 2 -1.47 -22.78 -14.35
CA LYS A 2 -1.51 -22.52 -13.49
C LYS A 2 -1.58 -22.55 -12.62
N THR A 3 -1.17 -23.09 -13.11
CA THR A 3 -1.43 -23.11 -12.12
C THR A 3 -1.57 -22.76 -10.84
N ASN A 4 -1.16 -22.27 -10.40
CA ASN A 4 -1.34 -21.66 -9.10
C ASN A 4 -2.56 -20.80 -9.00
N VAL A 5 -3.27 -20.74 -10.08
CA VAL A 5 -4.51 -20.00 -10.14
C VAL A 5 -5.52 -20.67 -9.24
N GLY A 6 -6.16 -19.90 -8.36
CA GLY A 6 -7.15 -20.43 -7.43
C GLY A 6 -6.55 -21.08 -6.20
N ARG A 7 -5.26 -21.25 -6.16
CA ARG A 7 -4.59 -21.79 -4.99
C ARG A 7 -3.76 -20.69 -4.34
N PRO A 8 -4.23 -20.12 -3.22
CA PRO A 8 -3.50 -19.03 -2.60
C PRO A 8 -2.15 -19.54 -2.11
N LYS A 9 -1.12 -18.86 -2.54
CA LYS A 9 0.20 -19.14 -2.02
C LYS A 9 0.29 -18.58 -0.61
N ARG A 10 1.10 -19.22 0.21
CA ARG A 10 1.31 -18.75 1.56
C ARG A 10 1.73 -17.28 1.59
N THR A 11 2.61 -16.87 0.66
CA THR A 11 3.05 -15.49 0.57
C THR A 11 1.89 -14.55 0.25
N GLY A 12 0.96 -14.98 -0.63
CA GLY A 12 -0.21 -14.17 -0.95
C GLY A 12 -1.17 -14.00 0.21
N GLN A 13 -1.36 -15.07 0.99
CA GLN A 13 -2.19 -15.00 2.19
C GLN A 13 -1.59 -14.06 3.22
N VAL A 14 -0.30 -14.17 3.47
CA VAL A 14 0.40 -13.31 4.42
C VAL A 14 0.37 -11.87 3.93
N GLY A 15 0.59 -11.66 2.62
CA GLY A 15 0.53 -10.32 2.04
C GLY A 15 -0.81 -9.66 2.24
N GLY A 16 -1.90 -10.39 2.03
CA GLY A 16 -3.25 -9.87 2.23
C GLY A 16 -3.51 -9.49 3.68
N LEU A 17 -3.05 -10.32 4.62
CA LEU A 17 -3.18 -10.03 6.03
C LEU A 17 -2.38 -8.79 6.42
N ILE A 18 -1.15 -8.68 5.93
CA ILE A 18 -0.32 -7.51 6.19
C ILE A 18 -0.97 -6.25 5.65
N GLN A 19 -1.49 -6.31 4.42
CA GLN A 19 -2.15 -5.16 3.81
C GLN A 19 -3.30 -4.66 4.67
N LYS A 20 -4.13 -5.58 5.14
CA LYS A 20 -5.28 -5.24 5.98
C LYS A 20 -4.83 -4.58 7.28
N GLU A 21 -3.83 -5.15 7.93
CA GLU A 21 -3.37 -4.64 9.22
C GLU A 21 -2.65 -3.30 9.08
N ILE A 22 -1.84 -3.12 8.04
CA ILE A 22 -1.18 -1.82 7.82
C ILE A 22 -2.23 -0.75 7.55
N SER A 23 -3.22 -1.05 6.72
CA SER A 23 -4.29 -0.09 6.43
C SER A 23 -5.00 0.33 7.71
N ASP A 24 -5.30 -0.62 8.58
CA ASP A 24 -5.93 -0.33 9.87
C ASP A 24 -5.02 0.50 10.77
N LEU A 25 -3.73 0.15 10.84
CA LEU A 25 -2.77 0.88 11.65
C LEU A 25 -2.64 2.34 11.21
N LEU A 26 -2.56 2.57 9.91
CA LEU A 26 -2.45 3.93 9.39
C LEU A 26 -3.69 4.75 9.70
N LEU A 27 -4.85 4.12 9.67
CA LEU A 27 -6.09 4.80 9.94
C LEU A 27 -6.28 5.12 11.42
N ARG A 28 -5.89 4.20 12.30
CA ARG A 28 -6.28 4.26 13.72
C ARG A 28 -5.15 4.60 14.68
N LYS A 29 -3.92 4.23 14.35
CA LYS A 29 -2.82 4.30 15.32
C LYS A 29 -1.72 5.26 14.95
N VAL A 30 -1.50 5.49 13.67
CA VAL A 30 -0.42 6.37 13.23
C VAL A 30 -0.99 7.77 13.04
N LYS A 31 -0.51 8.72 13.84
CA LYS A 31 -1.01 10.09 13.79
C LYS A 31 0.04 11.00 13.18
N ASP A 32 0.19 10.87 11.88
CA ASP A 32 1.12 11.71 11.12
C ASP A 32 0.33 12.32 9.96
N PRO A 33 0.21 13.66 9.92
CA PRO A 33 -0.56 14.30 8.84
C PRO A 33 -0.08 13.94 7.44
N ARG A 34 1.19 13.59 7.30
CA ARG A 34 1.73 13.18 6.00
C ARG A 34 1.13 11.86 5.51
N LEU A 35 0.54 11.08 6.41
CA LEU A 35 -0.02 9.77 6.10
C LEU A 35 -1.53 9.77 5.92
N GLU A 36 -2.14 10.94 6.01
CA GLU A 36 -3.55 11.08 5.67
C GLU A 36 -3.70 10.85 4.18
N MET A 37 -4.80 10.27 3.77
CA MET A 37 -5.10 10.01 2.35
C MET A 37 -4.21 8.96 1.69
N VAL A 38 -3.42 8.21 2.48
CA VAL A 38 -2.64 7.10 1.95
C VAL A 38 -3.54 5.87 1.81
N THR A 39 -3.49 5.24 0.65
CA THR A 39 -4.16 3.95 0.42
C THR A 39 -3.09 2.91 0.16
N ILE A 40 -3.15 1.80 0.88
CA ILE A 40 -2.24 0.68 0.61
C ILE A 40 -2.86 -0.13 -0.53
N THR A 41 -2.17 -0.16 -1.66
CA THR A 41 -2.69 -0.79 -2.87
C THR A 41 -2.30 -2.24 -3.02
N GLY A 42 -1.27 -2.68 -2.31
CA GLY A 42 -0.88 -4.07 -2.36
C GLY A 42 0.32 -4.35 -1.48
N VAL A 43 0.54 -5.62 -1.19
CA VAL A 43 1.70 -6.08 -0.45
C VAL A 43 2.22 -7.35 -1.11
N GLU A 44 3.51 -7.35 -1.45
CA GLU A 44 4.19 -8.52 -1.98
C GLU A 44 5.21 -9.00 -0.96
N VAL A 45 5.11 -10.25 -0.59
CA VAL A 45 6.01 -10.84 0.39
C VAL A 45 6.99 -11.76 -0.34
N SER A 46 8.27 -11.65 0.00
CA SER A 46 9.28 -12.50 -0.60
C SER A 46 9.04 -13.97 -0.23
N PRO A 47 9.52 -14.93 -1.09
CA PRO A 47 9.27 -16.35 -0.81
C PRO A 47 9.78 -16.84 0.54
N ASP A 48 10.85 -16.24 1.05
CA ASP A 48 11.40 -16.58 2.37
C ASP A 48 10.70 -15.84 3.51
N LEU A 49 9.68 -15.03 3.20
CA LEU A 49 8.91 -14.25 4.17
C LEU A 49 9.73 -13.23 4.96
N LYS A 50 10.88 -12.83 4.43
CA LYS A 50 11.76 -11.88 5.11
C LYS A 50 11.53 -10.44 4.72
N LEU A 51 10.90 -10.21 3.56
CA LEU A 51 10.67 -8.85 3.06
C LEU A 51 9.23 -8.70 2.61
N ALA A 52 8.58 -7.64 3.05
CA ALA A 52 7.27 -7.24 2.58
C ALA A 52 7.41 -5.91 1.85
N ARG A 53 7.10 -5.91 0.57
CA ARG A 53 7.04 -4.69 -0.23
C ARG A 53 5.62 -4.17 -0.19
N VAL A 54 5.47 -2.98 0.37
CA VAL A 54 4.16 -2.39 0.58
C VAL A 54 4.00 -1.25 -0.41
N PHE A 55 2.99 -1.36 -1.25
CA PHE A 55 2.69 -0.36 -2.27
C PHE A 55 1.58 0.55 -1.79
N PHE A 56 1.75 1.85 -2.03
CA PHE A 56 0.76 2.82 -1.60
C PHE A 56 0.47 3.82 -2.72
N SER A 57 -0.71 4.38 -2.69
CA SER A 57 -1.06 5.51 -3.54
C SER A 57 -1.40 6.70 -2.67
N ARG A 58 -1.13 7.89 -3.20
CA ARG A 58 -1.49 9.14 -2.58
C ARG A 58 -1.53 10.20 -3.66
N LEU A 59 -2.68 10.80 -3.82
CA LEU A 59 -2.82 11.90 -4.78
C LEU A 59 -2.04 13.09 -4.28
N GLY A 60 -1.32 13.73 -5.19
CA GLY A 60 -0.54 14.90 -4.84
C GLY A 60 0.64 15.07 -5.78
N ASN A 61 1.42 16.13 -5.53
CA ASN A 61 2.61 16.38 -6.31
C ASN A 61 3.79 15.53 -5.81
N PRO A 62 4.92 15.49 -6.54
CA PRO A 62 6.05 14.66 -6.14
C PRO A 62 6.59 14.98 -4.76
N GLU A 63 6.55 16.26 -4.35
CA GLU A 63 7.01 16.63 -3.03
C GLU A 63 6.13 16.05 -1.94
N GLU A 64 4.81 16.12 -2.11
CA GLU A 64 3.87 15.55 -1.16
C GLU A 64 4.01 14.04 -1.06
N ILE A 65 4.18 13.38 -2.20
CA ILE A 65 4.39 11.94 -2.24
C ILE A 65 5.69 11.57 -1.53
N GLY A 66 6.75 12.34 -1.75
CA GLY A 66 8.03 12.13 -1.07
C GLY A 66 7.91 12.29 0.44
N ASN A 67 7.17 13.29 0.89
CA ASN A 67 6.95 13.50 2.32
C ASN A 67 6.17 12.34 2.93
N THR A 68 5.19 11.82 2.21
CA THR A 68 4.43 10.65 2.64
C THR A 68 5.35 9.44 2.77
N LEU A 69 6.22 9.21 1.79
CA LEU A 69 7.16 8.10 1.83
C LEU A 69 8.07 8.19 3.05
N GLN A 70 8.57 9.40 3.35
CA GLN A 70 9.39 9.60 4.55
C GLN A 70 8.63 9.29 5.83
N GLY A 71 7.36 9.70 5.89
CA GLY A 71 6.51 9.40 7.04
C GLY A 71 6.30 7.92 7.23
N LEU A 72 6.08 7.19 6.14
CA LEU A 72 5.92 5.74 6.18
C LEU A 72 7.21 5.06 6.65
N LYS A 73 8.35 5.50 6.13
CA LYS A 73 9.64 4.96 6.56
C LYS A 73 9.87 5.18 8.05
N LYS A 74 9.52 6.36 8.53
CA LYS A 74 9.67 6.68 9.95
C LYS A 74 8.76 5.82 10.81
N ALA A 75 7.59 5.48 10.32
CA ALA A 75 6.62 4.65 11.04
C ALA A 75 6.89 3.16 10.93
N SER A 76 7.84 2.74 10.09
CA SER A 76 8.03 1.32 9.77
C SER A 76 8.35 0.46 11.00
N GLY A 77 9.13 0.96 11.94
CA GLY A 77 9.45 0.22 13.16
C GLY A 77 8.21 -0.06 14.00
N PHE A 78 7.37 0.95 14.17
CA PHE A 78 6.11 0.80 14.88
C PHE A 78 5.20 -0.19 14.16
N ILE A 79 5.10 -0.05 12.82
CA ILE A 79 4.26 -0.92 12.01
C ILE A 79 4.72 -2.38 12.17
N ARG A 80 6.02 -2.63 12.11
CA ARG A 80 6.55 -4.00 12.25
C ARG A 80 6.20 -4.59 13.61
N ARG A 81 6.35 -3.82 14.68
CA ARG A 81 6.02 -4.29 16.02
C ARG A 81 4.56 -4.67 16.13
N GLU A 82 3.68 -3.81 15.58
CA GLU A 82 2.25 -4.07 15.63
C GLU A 82 1.86 -5.28 14.77
N LEU A 83 2.49 -5.44 13.61
CA LEU A 83 2.23 -6.60 12.77
C LEU A 83 2.60 -7.88 13.49
N GLY A 84 3.75 -7.90 14.16
CA GLY A 84 4.17 -9.08 14.92
C GLY A 84 3.16 -9.45 15.99
N ALA A 85 2.67 -8.44 16.72
CA ALA A 85 1.70 -8.68 17.79
C ALA A 85 0.34 -9.11 17.24
N ARG A 86 -0.15 -8.46 16.18
CA ARG A 86 -1.48 -8.73 15.65
C ARG A 86 -1.59 -10.04 14.89
N LEU A 87 -0.56 -10.40 14.16
CA LEU A 87 -0.58 -11.57 13.30
C LEU A 87 0.12 -12.78 13.93
N HIS A 88 0.68 -12.60 15.12
CA HIS A 88 1.40 -13.67 15.83
C HIS A 88 2.47 -14.32 14.96
N LEU A 89 3.17 -13.46 14.18
CA LEU A 89 4.22 -13.95 13.30
C LEU A 89 5.46 -14.30 14.09
N ARG A 90 6.04 -15.45 13.79
CA ARG A 90 7.29 -15.87 14.41
C ARG A 90 8.43 -14.93 14.05
N TYR A 91 8.47 -14.55 12.77
CA TYR A 91 9.41 -13.56 12.25
C TYR A 91 8.63 -12.49 11.52
N VAL A 92 8.88 -11.25 11.88
CA VAL A 92 8.20 -10.12 11.21
C VAL A 92 9.06 -9.71 10.01
N PRO A 93 8.49 -9.67 8.80
CA PRO A 93 9.26 -9.24 7.64
C PRO A 93 9.75 -7.81 7.78
N GLU A 94 10.85 -7.51 7.12
CA GLU A 94 11.22 -6.12 6.87
C GLU A 94 10.13 -5.49 6.00
N VAL A 95 9.79 -4.26 6.27
CA VAL A 95 8.75 -3.58 5.52
C VAL A 95 9.40 -2.45 4.72
N GLU A 96 9.21 -2.47 3.40
CA GLU A 96 9.66 -1.40 2.52
C GLU A 96 8.44 -0.81 1.80
N PHE A 97 8.40 0.50 1.68
CA PHE A 97 7.28 1.20 1.07
C PHE A 97 7.65 1.72 -0.30
N PHE A 98 6.74 1.53 -1.25
CA PHE A 98 6.91 2.00 -2.63
C PHE A 98 5.66 2.72 -3.09
N HIS A 99 5.85 3.84 -3.74
CA HIS A 99 4.74 4.56 -4.35
C HIS A 99 4.26 3.82 -5.60
N ASP A 100 2.95 3.57 -5.66
CA ASP A 100 2.33 2.90 -6.80
C ASP A 100 1.55 3.93 -7.61
N PRO A 101 2.10 4.38 -8.74
CA PRO A 101 1.43 5.40 -9.54
C PRO A 101 0.28 4.86 -10.39
N SER A 102 0.14 3.55 -10.52
CA SER A 102 -0.85 2.98 -11.42
C SER A 102 -2.28 3.38 -11.07
N PHE A 103 -2.60 3.42 -9.80
CA PHE A 103 -3.92 3.82 -9.34
C PHE A 103 -4.20 5.30 -9.67
N GLU A 104 -3.22 6.15 -9.43
CA GLU A 104 -3.33 7.58 -9.72
C GLU A 104 -3.41 7.83 -11.20
N TYR A 105 -2.68 7.07 -11.99
CA TYR A 105 -2.73 7.15 -13.43
C TYR A 105 -4.13 6.83 -13.95
N GLY A 106 -4.75 5.79 -13.42
CA GLY A 106 -6.12 5.44 -13.78
C GLY A 106 -7.11 6.56 -13.49
N ASP A 107 -7.01 7.15 -12.31
CA ASP A 107 -7.84 8.29 -11.92
C ASP A 107 -7.65 9.46 -12.87
N ARG A 108 -6.41 9.74 -13.25
CA ARG A 108 -6.10 10.84 -14.17
C ARG A 108 -6.71 10.60 -15.55
N ILE A 109 -6.62 9.38 -16.04
CA ILE A 109 -7.20 9.02 -17.34
C ILE A 109 -8.71 9.17 -17.31
N GLU A 110 -9.37 8.70 -16.26
CA GLU A 110 -10.80 8.86 -16.10
C GLU A 110 -11.21 10.32 -16.06
N GLY A 111 -10.44 11.13 -15.34
CA GLY A 111 -10.69 12.56 -15.29
C GLY A 111 -10.61 13.23 -16.65
N LEU A 112 -9.61 12.86 -17.44
CA LEU A 112 -9.45 13.38 -18.80
C LEU A 112 -10.61 12.96 -19.69
N LEU A 113 -11.04 11.70 -19.59
CA LEU A 113 -12.17 11.21 -20.39
C LEU A 113 -13.45 11.92 -20.01
N ARG A 114 -13.69 12.18 -18.75
CA ARG A 114 -14.85 12.94 -18.32
C ARG A 114 -14.81 14.38 -18.85
N GLY A 115 -13.63 14.99 -18.84
CA GLY A 115 -13.46 16.33 -19.39
C GLY A 115 -13.77 16.38 -20.88
N LEU A 116 -13.29 15.40 -21.63
CA LEU A 116 -13.56 15.31 -23.06
C LEU A 116 -15.05 15.12 -23.35
N GLN A 117 -15.73 14.32 -22.54
CA GLN A 117 -17.18 14.15 -22.69
C GLN A 117 -17.94 15.45 -22.46
N LYS A 118 -17.53 16.22 -21.46
CA LYS A 118 -18.14 17.51 -21.19
C LYS A 118 -17.97 18.45 -22.38
N ASP A 119 -16.77 18.50 -22.94
CA ASP A 119 -16.50 19.36 -24.09
C ASP A 119 -17.34 18.95 -25.31
N GLN A 120 -17.57 17.66 -25.46
CA GLN A 120 -18.38 17.14 -26.55
C GLN A 120 -19.87 17.44 -26.38
N GLU A 121 -20.32 17.54 -25.15
CA GLU A 121 -21.73 17.83 -24.86
C GLU A 121 -22.08 19.30 -25.08
N GLU A 122 -21.10 20.16 -25.06
CA GLU A 122 -21.30 21.57 -25.35
C GLU A 122 -21.31 21.84 -26.86
#